data_5886b60dbb2b737c43d6b0843e97a5e9
#
_entry.id   5886b60dbb2b737c43d6b0843e97a5e9
#
_cell.length_a   1.000
_cell.length_b   1.000
_cell.length_c   1.000
_cell.angle_alpha   90.00
_cell.angle_beta   90.00
_cell.angle_gamma   90.00
#
_symmetry.space_group_name_H-M   'P 1'
#
loop_
_entity.id
_entity.type
_entity.pdbx_description
1 polymer ?
#
loop_
_entity_poly.entity_id
_entity_poly.type
_entity_poly.pdbx_seq_one_letter_code
_entity_poly.pdbx_strand_id
1 'polypeptide(L)'
;EVIVPDPDIAPRTVFFKIGSDKLSPQEEMNLSYLASKIKESPNATYTINGYADSATGTPAFNQKLSLERAQVVKDLLVKKYGISADRLKVAAGGGVDKFGQPILNRVVLVESAQ
;
A
#
# COMPACT_ATOMS: atom_id res chain seq x y z
N GLU A 1 6.97 32.44 -6.95
CA GLU A 1 5.90 31.51 -6.77
C GLU A 1 6.29 30.36 -5.84
N VAL A 2 5.42 30.06 -4.94
CA VAL A 2 5.66 28.99 -4.02
C VAL A 2 5.00 27.74 -4.54
N ILE A 3 5.81 26.76 -4.83
CA ILE A 3 5.27 25.46 -5.14
C ILE A 3 5.04 24.77 -3.82
N VAL A 4 3.80 24.76 -3.42
CA VAL A 4 3.42 24.02 -2.24
C VAL A 4 3.61 22.56 -2.58
N PRO A 5 4.44 21.83 -1.80
CA PRO A 5 4.51 20.40 -2.04
C PRO A 5 3.12 19.87 -1.94
N ASP A 6 2.68 19.28 -3.03
CA ASP A 6 1.40 18.65 -3.03
C ASP A 6 1.42 17.56 -1.95
N PRO A 7 0.57 17.65 -0.93
CA PRO A 7 0.49 16.55 0.03
C PRO A 7 0.05 15.27 -0.63
N ASP A 8 -0.53 15.41 -1.82
CA ASP A 8 -0.90 14.25 -2.61
C ASP A 8 0.33 13.74 -3.32
N ILE A 9 0.83 12.64 -2.85
CA ILE A 9 1.86 11.93 -3.58
C ILE A 9 1.18 11.16 -4.70
N ALA A 10 1.91 10.97 -5.78
CA ALA A 10 1.47 10.02 -6.78
C ALA A 10 1.27 8.67 -6.06
N PRO A 11 0.20 7.95 -6.37
CA PRO A 11 -0.02 6.66 -5.71
C PRO A 11 1.22 5.79 -5.81
N ARG A 12 1.63 5.23 -4.69
CA ARG A 12 2.79 4.36 -4.62
C ARG A 12 2.33 2.93 -4.53
N THR A 13 3.02 2.07 -5.24
CA THR A 13 2.66 0.67 -5.33
C THR A 13 3.70 -0.19 -4.64
N VAL A 14 3.20 -1.20 -3.96
CA VAL A 14 4.03 -2.25 -3.37
C VAL A 14 3.47 -3.57 -3.86
N PHE A 15 4.26 -4.34 -4.56
CA PHE A 15 3.80 -5.56 -5.22
C PHE A 15 4.08 -6.80 -4.39
N PHE A 16 3.23 -7.81 -4.56
CA PHE A 16 3.32 -9.07 -3.84
C PHE A 16 3.28 -10.25 -4.80
N LYS A 17 3.88 -11.34 -4.38
CA LYS A 17 3.79 -12.58 -5.13
C LYS A 17 2.41 -13.21 -4.91
N ILE A 18 2.03 -14.08 -5.81
CA ILE A 18 0.76 -14.76 -5.77
C ILE A 18 0.56 -15.44 -4.40
N GLY A 19 -0.60 -15.23 -3.81
CA GLY A 19 -0.96 -15.83 -2.53
C GLY A 19 -0.13 -15.41 -1.33
N SER A 20 0.70 -14.36 -1.46
CA SER A 20 1.65 -13.99 -0.41
C SER A 20 1.38 -12.61 0.13
N ASP A 21 1.64 -12.43 1.42
CA ASP A 21 1.67 -11.12 2.08
C ASP A 21 3.08 -10.75 2.53
N LYS A 22 4.10 -11.40 1.97
CA LYS A 22 5.50 -11.14 2.31
C LYS A 22 6.12 -10.21 1.29
N LEU A 23 6.92 -9.26 1.77
CA LEU A 23 7.62 -8.32 0.90
C LEU A 23 8.98 -8.86 0.51
N SER A 24 9.31 -8.71 -0.78
CA SER A 24 10.67 -8.98 -1.24
C SER A 24 11.59 -7.84 -0.77
N PRO A 25 12.92 -8.07 -0.74
CA PRO A 25 13.85 -7.00 -0.38
C PRO A 25 13.70 -5.75 -1.25
N GLN A 26 13.39 -5.92 -2.53
CA GLN A 26 13.21 -4.80 -3.42
C GLN A 26 11.96 -3.99 -3.06
N GLU A 27 10.88 -4.68 -2.68
CA GLU A 27 9.67 -3.99 -2.27
C GLU A 27 9.82 -3.32 -0.91
N GLU A 28 10.64 -3.89 -0.02
CA GLU A 28 10.97 -3.20 1.22
C GLU A 28 11.75 -1.92 0.96
N MET A 29 12.62 -1.92 -0.03
CA MET A 29 13.35 -0.70 -0.42
C MET A 29 12.39 0.35 -0.96
N ASN A 30 11.42 -0.05 -1.77
CA ASN A 30 10.36 0.85 -2.24
C ASN A 30 9.60 1.45 -1.06
N LEU A 31 9.31 0.63 -0.07
CA LEU A 31 8.57 1.07 1.11
C LEU A 31 9.39 2.08 1.93
N SER A 32 10.69 1.87 2.03
CA SER A 32 11.59 2.79 2.68
C SER A 32 11.55 4.17 2.01
N TYR A 33 11.57 4.18 0.69
CA TYR A 33 11.50 5.41 -0.08
C TYR A 33 10.16 6.11 0.14
N LEU A 34 9.08 5.35 0.13
CA LEU A 34 7.75 5.87 0.41
C LEU A 34 7.68 6.48 1.80
N ALA A 35 8.27 5.82 2.79
CA ALA A 35 8.28 6.33 4.16
C ALA A 35 8.97 7.70 4.23
N SER A 36 10.06 7.88 3.49
CA SER A 36 10.73 9.17 3.42
C SER A 36 9.81 10.24 2.87
N LYS A 37 9.04 9.91 1.84
CA LYS A 37 8.11 10.86 1.25
C LYS A 37 6.98 11.23 2.21
N ILE A 38 6.47 10.25 2.94
CA ILE A 38 5.43 10.50 3.93
C ILE A 38 5.93 11.44 5.02
N LYS A 39 7.19 11.29 5.42
CA LYS A 39 7.77 12.15 6.46
C LYS A 39 7.94 13.59 6.01
N GLU A 40 8.02 13.83 4.70
CA GLU A 40 8.12 15.18 4.17
C GLU A 40 6.82 15.97 4.31
N SER A 41 5.71 15.29 4.56
CA SER A 41 4.40 15.92 4.72
C SER A 41 3.80 15.50 6.05
N PRO A 42 4.30 16.02 7.17
CA PRO A 42 3.99 15.46 8.49
C PRO A 42 2.52 15.54 8.90
N ASN A 43 1.73 16.39 8.25
CA ASN A 43 0.32 16.53 8.59
C ASN A 43 -0.60 15.78 7.63
N ALA A 44 -0.07 15.17 6.60
CA ALA A 44 -0.88 14.45 5.63
C ALA A 44 -1.25 13.07 6.16
N THR A 45 -2.41 12.58 5.73
CA THR A 45 -2.87 11.24 6.04
C THR A 45 -2.95 10.44 4.75
N TYR A 46 -2.88 9.12 4.88
CA TYR A 46 -2.80 8.24 3.71
C TYR A 46 -3.72 7.05 3.90
N THR A 47 -4.25 6.55 2.79
CA THR A 47 -5.01 5.30 2.76
C THR A 47 -4.13 4.23 2.14
N ILE A 48 -4.06 3.10 2.79
CA ILE A 48 -3.30 1.94 2.35
C ILE A 48 -4.30 0.91 1.84
N ASN A 49 -4.45 0.84 0.52
CA ASN A 49 -5.43 -0.03 -0.12
C ASN A 49 -4.76 -1.30 -0.59
N GLY A 50 -5.13 -2.43 0.01
CA GLY A 50 -4.61 -3.73 -0.41
C GLY A 50 -5.51 -4.38 -1.43
N TYR A 51 -4.92 -5.10 -2.37
CA TYR A 51 -5.64 -5.81 -3.43
C TYR A 51 -5.05 -7.20 -3.63
N ALA A 52 -5.85 -8.06 -4.21
CA ALA A 52 -5.43 -9.39 -4.62
C ALA A 52 -5.87 -9.62 -6.06
N ASP A 53 -5.24 -10.59 -6.71
CA ASP A 53 -5.53 -10.92 -8.10
C ASP A 53 -6.78 -11.79 -8.15
N SER A 54 -7.85 -11.32 -8.80
CA SER A 54 -9.11 -12.07 -8.88
C SER A 54 -9.01 -13.32 -9.74
N ALA A 55 -7.96 -13.45 -10.55
CA ALA A 55 -7.76 -14.63 -11.37
C ALA A 55 -7.33 -15.85 -10.56
N THR A 56 -6.92 -15.65 -9.30
CA THR A 56 -6.49 -16.74 -8.44
C THR A 56 -7.22 -16.65 -7.09
N GLY A 57 -7.41 -17.81 -6.45
CA GLY A 57 -8.05 -17.86 -5.15
C GLY A 57 -9.56 -17.67 -5.21
N THR A 58 -10.18 -17.63 -4.05
CA THR A 58 -11.61 -17.40 -3.92
C THR A 58 -11.85 -15.95 -3.51
N PRO A 59 -13.08 -15.42 -3.70
CA PRO A 59 -13.37 -14.06 -3.24
C PRO A 59 -13.10 -13.87 -1.74
N ALA A 60 -13.45 -14.84 -0.91
CA ALA A 60 -13.23 -14.72 0.53
C ALA A 60 -11.73 -14.70 0.87
N PHE A 61 -10.95 -15.58 0.22
CA PHE A 61 -9.51 -15.64 0.42
C PHE A 61 -8.87 -14.31 -0.03
N ASN A 62 -9.29 -13.79 -1.17
CA ASN A 62 -8.73 -12.56 -1.72
C ASN A 62 -9.06 -11.35 -0.86
N GLN A 63 -10.25 -11.32 -0.27
CA GLN A 63 -10.61 -10.25 0.65
C GLN A 63 -9.68 -10.26 1.86
N LYS A 64 -9.45 -11.43 2.43
CA LYS A 64 -8.56 -11.59 3.57
C LYS A 64 -7.12 -11.23 3.20
N LEU A 65 -6.64 -11.73 2.06
CA LEU A 65 -5.27 -11.49 1.62
C LEU A 65 -5.04 -10.01 1.35
N SER A 66 -6.01 -9.33 0.73
CA SER A 66 -5.87 -7.91 0.45
C SER A 66 -5.75 -7.10 1.73
N LEU A 67 -6.49 -7.46 2.76
CA LEU A 67 -6.39 -6.82 4.06
C LEU A 67 -5.03 -7.09 4.70
N GLU A 68 -4.58 -8.34 4.65
CA GLU A 68 -3.29 -8.71 5.23
C GLU A 68 -2.14 -7.97 4.57
N ARG A 69 -2.20 -7.82 3.25
CA ARG A 69 -1.18 -7.06 2.52
C ARG A 69 -1.14 -5.61 2.95
N ALA A 70 -2.30 -4.97 3.06
CA ALA A 70 -2.38 -3.59 3.52
C ALA A 70 -1.87 -3.46 4.96
N GLN A 71 -2.21 -4.42 5.81
CA GLN A 71 -1.79 -4.40 7.21
C GLN A 71 -0.28 -4.56 7.35
N VAL A 72 0.33 -5.42 6.53
CA VAL A 72 1.80 -5.60 6.52
C VAL A 72 2.48 -4.28 6.18
N VAL A 73 1.99 -3.58 5.18
CA VAL A 73 2.57 -2.29 4.79
C VAL A 73 2.42 -1.27 5.91
N LYS A 74 1.24 -1.18 6.51
CA LYS A 74 1.03 -0.26 7.62
C LYS A 74 1.94 -0.59 8.80
N ASP A 75 2.03 -1.86 9.17
CA ASP A 75 2.86 -2.27 10.31
C ASP A 75 4.32 -1.89 10.11
N LEU A 76 4.84 -2.08 8.89
CA LEU A 76 6.22 -1.71 8.60
C LEU A 76 6.41 -0.20 8.65
N LEU A 77 5.47 0.57 8.09
CA LEU A 77 5.57 2.03 8.14
C LEU A 77 5.57 2.53 9.58
N VAL A 78 4.77 1.94 10.44
CA VAL A 78 4.71 2.33 11.85
C VAL A 78 5.93 1.85 12.62
N LYS A 79 6.23 0.56 12.55
CA LYS A 79 7.22 -0.05 13.45
C LYS A 79 8.64 0.15 12.98
N LYS A 80 8.87 0.07 11.67
CA LYS A 80 10.22 0.16 11.13
C LYS A 80 10.60 1.60 10.78
N TYR A 81 9.64 2.37 10.27
CA TYR A 81 9.93 3.71 9.76
C TYR A 81 9.38 4.84 10.63
N GLY A 82 8.69 4.52 11.71
CA GLY A 82 8.29 5.51 12.69
C GLY A 82 7.15 6.43 12.27
N ILE A 83 6.34 6.04 11.29
CA ILE A 83 5.18 6.82 10.87
C ILE A 83 4.08 6.63 11.91
N SER A 84 3.42 7.72 12.30
CA SER A 84 2.32 7.63 13.26
C SER A 84 1.15 6.83 12.68
N ALA A 85 0.63 5.88 13.45
CA ALA A 85 -0.48 5.05 13.02
C ALA A 85 -1.72 5.88 12.70
N ASP A 86 -1.89 7.02 13.36
CA ASP A 86 -3.05 7.91 13.14
C ASP A 86 -3.09 8.49 11.74
N ARG A 87 -1.96 8.48 11.04
CA ARG A 87 -1.87 9.03 9.70
C ARG A 87 -2.16 7.99 8.62
N LEU A 88 -2.38 6.74 9.00
CA LEU A 88 -2.47 5.63 8.07
C LEU A 88 -3.78 4.87 8.27
N LYS A 89 -4.58 4.77 7.22
CA LYS A 89 -5.84 4.04 7.25
C LYS A 89 -5.74 2.87 6.29
N VAL A 90 -6.14 1.69 6.74
CA VAL A 90 -6.07 0.46 5.95
C VAL A 90 -7.42 0.17 5.32
N ALA A 91 -7.42 -0.24 4.06
CA ALA A 91 -8.62 -0.68 3.38
C ALA A 91 -8.32 -1.93 2.57
N ALA A 92 -9.29 -2.83 2.50
CA ALA A 92 -9.16 -4.07 1.75
C ALA A 92 -10.04 -3.98 0.50
N GLY A 93 -9.40 -4.07 -0.67
CA GLY A 93 -10.11 -4.01 -1.94
C GLY A 93 -10.51 -5.36 -2.50
N GLY A 94 -10.02 -6.44 -1.88
CA GLY A 94 -10.35 -7.79 -2.35
C GLY A 94 -9.69 -8.15 -3.65
N GLY A 95 -10.26 -9.15 -4.33
CA GLY A 95 -9.77 -9.58 -5.64
C GLY A 95 -10.22 -8.63 -6.74
N VAL A 96 -9.28 -8.21 -7.57
CA VAL A 96 -9.55 -7.26 -8.64
C VAL A 96 -8.84 -7.68 -9.93
N ASP A 97 -9.30 -7.13 -11.04
CA ASP A 97 -8.62 -7.29 -12.32
C ASP A 97 -8.44 -5.94 -13.03
N LYS A 98 -8.67 -4.85 -12.30
CA LYS A 98 -8.76 -3.50 -12.87
C LYS A 98 -7.43 -2.94 -13.32
N PHE A 99 -6.32 -3.52 -12.90
CA PHE A 99 -5.00 -3.03 -13.28
C PHE A 99 -4.42 -3.74 -14.50
N GLY A 100 -5.18 -4.62 -15.14
CA GLY A 100 -4.75 -5.33 -16.35
C GLY A 100 -4.12 -6.67 -16.04
N GLN A 101 -2.80 -6.74 -16.13
CA GLN A 101 -2.10 -8.01 -15.89
C GLN A 101 -2.28 -8.48 -14.45
N PRO A 102 -2.41 -9.80 -14.21
CA PRO A 102 -2.59 -10.31 -12.86
C PRO A 102 -1.55 -9.83 -11.86
N ILE A 103 -0.29 -9.76 -12.27
CA ILE A 103 0.77 -9.30 -11.38
C ILE A 103 0.52 -7.88 -10.87
N LEU A 104 -0.12 -7.03 -11.67
CA LEU A 104 -0.41 -5.66 -11.29
C LEU A 104 -1.57 -5.56 -10.30
N ASN A 105 -2.33 -6.63 -10.14
CA ASN A 105 -3.44 -6.67 -9.19
C ASN A 105 -3.01 -7.21 -7.83
N ARG A 106 -1.80 -7.72 -7.72
CA ARG A 106 -1.23 -8.19 -6.45
C ARG A 106 -0.45 -7.04 -5.81
N VAL A 107 -1.19 -6.05 -5.33
CA VAL A 107 -0.58 -4.75 -5.04
C VAL A 107 -1.23 -4.11 -3.82
N VAL A 108 -0.43 -3.28 -3.14
CA VAL A 108 -0.93 -2.31 -2.17
C VAL A 108 -0.67 -0.93 -2.75
N LEU A 109 -1.71 -0.11 -2.76
CA LEU A 109 -1.60 1.29 -3.19
C LEU A 109 -1.65 2.18 -1.96
N VAL A 110 -0.65 3.03 -1.82
CA VAL A 110 -0.64 4.03 -0.76
C VAL A 110 -0.96 5.38 -1.40
N GLU A 111 -2.06 5.96 -0.99
CA GLU A 111 -2.59 7.18 -1.60
C GLU A 111 -2.88 8.21 -0.52
N SER A 112 -2.71 9.49 -0.89
CA SER A 112 -3.08 10.56 0.01
C SER A 112 -4.58 10.50 0.29
N ALA A 113 -4.95 10.61 1.57
CA ALA A 113 -6.34 10.67 1.98
C ALA A 113 -6.74 12.13 2.10
N GLN A 114 -7.77 12.50 1.35
CA GLN A 114 -8.29 13.87 1.36
C GLN A 114 -9.52 13.99 2.23
#